data_19b2f2972140dd3745cb59992769dcd8
#
_entry.id   19b2f2972140dd3745cb59992769dcd8
#
_cell.length_a   1.000
_cell.length_b   1.000
_cell.length_c   1.000
_cell.angle_alpha   90.00
_cell.angle_beta   90.00
_cell.angle_gamma   90.00
#
_symmetry.space_group_name_H-M   'P 1'
#
loop_
_entity.id
_entity.type
_entity.pdbx_description
1 polymer ?
#
loop_
_entity_poly.entity_id
_entity_poly.type
_entity_poly.pdbx_seq_one_letter_code
_entity_poly.pdbx_strand_id
1 'polypeptide(L)'
;MAKLRHIAITVPDPEKAAEFYIHAFGLRRVGKTDWEGAHGVYLTDGVMNIALLHYRKEEYAGARGRDFVGLHHFGFIVEDVAAARGAIEAAGGTHWMGEPAAGGGFYEVKYHDPDGTAFDITANGWAGAAKD
;
A
#
# COMPACT_ATOMS: atom_id res chain seq x y z
N MET A 1 12.29 -3.85 -13.83
CA MET A 1 11.69 -5.02 -13.14
C MET A 1 10.92 -4.55 -11.93
N ALA A 2 9.73 -5.12 -11.72
CA ALA A 2 8.92 -4.80 -10.54
C ALA A 2 9.60 -5.30 -9.26
N LYS A 3 9.52 -4.51 -8.19
CA LYS A 3 10.07 -4.87 -6.89
C LYS A 3 9.02 -4.66 -5.80
N LEU A 4 8.87 -5.64 -4.92
CA LEU A 4 7.97 -5.53 -3.77
C LEU A 4 8.55 -4.50 -2.80
N ARG A 5 7.78 -3.44 -2.49
CA ARG A 5 8.26 -2.35 -1.65
C ARG A 5 7.24 -1.82 -0.65
N HIS A 6 6.04 -2.37 -0.66
CA HIS A 6 4.97 -1.86 0.20
C HIS A 6 4.13 -3.01 0.74
N ILE A 7 3.84 -2.94 2.04
CA ILE A 7 2.91 -3.85 2.72
C ILE A 7 1.98 -2.98 3.56
N ALA A 8 0.68 -3.22 3.45
CA ALA A 8 -0.32 -2.54 4.27
C ALA A 8 -0.99 -3.55 5.19
N ILE A 9 -1.00 -3.22 6.47
CA ILE A 9 -1.64 -4.02 7.52
C ILE A 9 -2.75 -3.17 8.10
N THR A 10 -3.98 -3.69 8.12
CA THR A 10 -5.08 -2.99 8.77
C THR A 10 -5.14 -3.37 10.24
N VAL A 11 -5.32 -2.36 11.08
CA VAL A 11 -5.26 -2.46 12.54
C VAL A 11 -6.34 -1.57 13.17
N PRO A 12 -6.78 -1.88 14.40
CA PRO A 12 -7.76 -1.02 15.08
C PRO A 12 -7.20 0.35 15.47
N ASP A 13 -5.92 0.40 15.82
CA ASP A 13 -5.25 1.63 16.31
C ASP A 13 -3.84 1.70 15.70
N PRO A 14 -3.68 2.49 14.63
CA PRO A 14 -2.38 2.60 13.96
C PRO A 14 -1.22 3.07 14.85
N GLU A 15 -1.48 3.99 15.79
CA GLU A 15 -0.43 4.48 16.68
C GLU A 15 0.06 3.40 17.65
N LYS A 16 -0.85 2.62 18.21
CA LYS A 16 -0.46 1.50 19.07
C LYS A 16 0.27 0.41 18.31
N ALA A 17 -0.18 0.11 17.11
CA ALA A 17 0.50 -0.86 16.25
C ALA A 17 1.91 -0.38 15.90
N ALA A 18 2.07 0.91 15.59
CA ALA A 18 3.39 1.49 15.32
C ALA A 18 4.34 1.34 16.51
N GLU A 19 3.87 1.63 17.72
CA GLU A 19 4.68 1.45 18.93
C GLU A 19 5.20 0.02 19.06
N PHE A 20 4.34 -0.95 18.80
CA PHE A 20 4.74 -2.36 18.86
C PHE A 20 5.89 -2.65 17.87
N TYR A 21 5.73 -2.30 16.61
CA TYR A 21 6.74 -2.61 15.59
C TYR A 21 8.04 -1.82 15.77
N ILE A 22 7.94 -0.59 16.26
CA ILE A 22 9.13 0.21 16.57
C ILE A 22 9.91 -0.43 17.72
N HIS A 23 9.24 -0.79 18.80
CA HIS A 23 9.89 -1.37 19.97
C HIS A 23 10.41 -2.78 19.72
N ALA A 24 9.62 -3.61 19.01
CA ALA A 24 10.00 -5.01 18.79
C ALA A 24 11.12 -5.17 17.75
N PHE A 25 11.13 -4.35 16.71
CA PHE A 25 12.04 -4.55 15.57
C PHE A 25 12.88 -3.33 15.22
N GLY A 26 12.70 -2.22 15.91
CA GLY A 26 13.46 -1.00 15.63
C GLY A 26 13.08 -0.33 14.32
N LEU A 27 11.85 -0.55 13.83
CA LEU A 27 11.39 0.13 12.62
C LEU A 27 11.34 1.63 12.83
N ARG A 28 11.53 2.38 11.76
CA ARG A 28 11.55 3.84 11.80
C ARG A 28 10.27 4.41 11.23
N ARG A 29 9.69 5.39 11.93
CA ARG A 29 8.52 6.11 11.43
C ARG A 29 8.96 7.04 10.29
N VAL A 30 8.23 7.00 9.17
CA VAL A 30 8.54 7.81 7.98
C VAL A 30 7.37 8.65 7.49
N GLY A 31 6.22 8.57 8.15
CA GLY A 31 5.09 9.41 7.77
C GLY A 31 3.79 8.94 8.38
N LYS A 32 2.72 9.64 7.98
CA LYS A 32 1.36 9.29 8.39
C LYS A 32 0.39 9.72 7.30
N THR A 33 -0.83 9.20 7.36
CA THR A 33 -1.93 9.64 6.52
C THR A 33 -3.17 9.87 7.37
N ASP A 34 -3.98 10.84 6.98
CA ASP A 34 -5.23 11.15 7.69
C ASP A 34 -6.14 11.88 6.71
N TRP A 35 -7.09 11.16 6.16
CA TRP A 35 -8.05 11.70 5.21
C TRP A 35 -9.39 10.99 5.40
N GLU A 36 -10.43 11.38 4.65
CA GLU A 36 -11.77 10.84 4.89
C GLU A 36 -11.88 9.33 4.72
N GLY A 37 -11.00 8.70 3.94
CA GLY A 37 -11.06 7.26 3.66
C GLY A 37 -10.27 6.40 4.64
N ALA A 38 -9.22 6.95 5.26
CA ALA A 38 -8.35 6.17 6.14
C ALA A 38 -7.45 7.07 6.98
N HIS A 39 -6.96 6.53 8.10
CA HIS A 39 -5.83 7.12 8.80
C HIS A 39 -4.80 6.04 9.10
N GLY A 40 -3.55 6.45 9.27
CA GLY A 40 -2.50 5.47 9.48
C GLY A 40 -1.12 6.06 9.69
N VAL A 41 -0.18 5.15 9.95
CA VAL A 41 1.23 5.46 10.21
C VAL A 41 2.08 4.65 9.24
N TYR A 42 3.12 5.27 8.71
CA TYR A 42 4.07 4.59 7.82
C TYR A 42 5.39 4.35 8.55
N LEU A 43 5.85 3.11 8.50
CA LEU A 43 7.14 2.68 9.04
C LEU A 43 8.02 2.14 7.92
N THR A 44 9.30 1.98 8.19
CA THR A 44 10.23 1.33 7.26
C THR A 44 11.30 0.54 7.99
N ASP A 45 11.79 -0.51 7.34
CA ASP A 45 12.99 -1.24 7.72
C ASP A 45 14.22 -0.81 6.90
N GLY A 46 14.05 0.22 6.05
CA GLY A 46 15.08 0.70 5.14
C GLY A 46 14.89 0.24 3.70
N VAL A 47 14.08 -0.79 3.47
CA VAL A 47 13.77 -1.34 2.14
C VAL A 47 12.29 -1.27 1.84
N MET A 48 11.45 -1.66 2.79
CA MET A 48 10.00 -1.74 2.66
C MET A 48 9.32 -0.55 3.32
N ASN A 49 8.25 -0.08 2.70
CA ASN A 49 7.26 0.78 3.36
C ASN A 49 6.23 -0.16 4.02
N ILE A 50 5.97 0.05 5.29
CA ILE A 50 5.00 -0.73 6.05
C ILE A 50 3.93 0.25 6.53
N ALA A 51 2.73 0.14 5.97
CA ALA A 51 1.60 1.01 6.32
C ALA A 51 0.72 0.31 7.34
N LEU A 52 0.48 0.99 8.45
CA LEU A 52 -0.46 0.53 9.49
C LEU A 52 -1.69 1.40 9.36
N LEU A 53 -2.79 0.83 8.84
CA LEU A 53 -3.94 1.60 8.40
C LEU A 53 -5.22 1.21 9.14
N HIS A 54 -6.12 2.18 9.26
CA HIS A 54 -7.49 1.95 9.66
C HIS A 54 -8.40 2.66 8.65
N TYR A 55 -9.21 1.89 7.91
CA TYR A 55 -10.13 2.46 6.93
C TYR A 55 -11.36 3.04 7.61
N ARG A 56 -11.81 4.19 7.13
CA ARG A 56 -13.02 4.85 7.61
C ARG A 56 -14.25 4.53 6.77
N LYS A 57 -14.04 4.04 5.53
CA LYS A 57 -15.11 3.74 4.58
C LYS A 57 -14.92 2.37 3.97
N GLU A 58 -16.04 1.66 3.81
CA GLU A 58 -16.04 0.30 3.24
C GLU A 58 -15.51 0.26 1.81
N GLU A 59 -15.73 1.30 1.02
CA GLU A 59 -15.26 1.33 -0.37
C GLU A 59 -13.74 1.23 -0.49
N TYR A 60 -13.01 1.76 0.50
CA TYR A 60 -11.53 1.68 0.52
C TYR A 60 -11.03 0.43 1.23
N ALA A 61 -11.79 -0.07 2.21
CA ALA A 61 -11.43 -1.29 2.92
C ALA A 61 -11.54 -2.52 2.00
N GLY A 62 -12.50 -2.51 1.08
CA GLY A 62 -12.71 -3.61 0.15
C GLY A 62 -13.51 -4.75 0.77
N ALA A 63 -13.41 -5.94 0.16
CA ALA A 63 -14.27 -7.08 0.48
C ALA A 63 -14.13 -7.57 1.92
N ARG A 64 -12.99 -7.32 2.58
CA ARG A 64 -12.78 -7.77 3.96
C ARG A 64 -13.44 -6.87 5.00
N GLY A 65 -13.81 -5.64 4.61
CA GLY A 65 -14.50 -4.70 5.50
C GLY A 65 -13.55 -3.89 6.39
N ARG A 66 -14.09 -2.84 7.00
CA ARG A 66 -13.31 -1.91 7.83
C ARG A 66 -12.74 -2.53 9.10
N ASP A 67 -13.36 -3.58 9.62
CA ASP A 67 -12.96 -4.18 10.87
C ASP A 67 -11.95 -5.31 10.73
N PHE A 68 -11.54 -5.62 9.50
CA PHE A 68 -10.52 -6.64 9.25
C PHE A 68 -9.18 -6.23 9.87
N VAL A 69 -8.54 -7.16 10.57
CA VAL A 69 -7.21 -6.96 11.16
C VAL A 69 -6.24 -7.94 10.53
N GLY A 70 -5.17 -7.44 9.90
CA GLY A 70 -4.17 -8.28 9.27
C GLY A 70 -3.64 -7.70 7.98
N LEU A 71 -2.91 -8.51 7.22
CA LEU A 71 -2.36 -8.09 5.91
C LEU A 71 -3.52 -7.79 4.96
N HIS A 72 -3.57 -6.55 4.50
CA HIS A 72 -4.63 -6.08 3.62
C HIS A 72 -4.21 -6.10 2.16
N HIS A 73 -3.05 -5.55 1.85
CA HIS A 73 -2.52 -5.52 0.49
C HIS A 73 -1.01 -5.30 0.51
N PHE A 74 -0.39 -5.43 -0.64
CA PHE A 74 1.02 -5.19 -0.84
C PHE A 74 1.21 -4.40 -2.13
N GLY A 75 2.44 -3.97 -2.41
CA GLY A 75 2.65 -3.12 -3.57
C GLY A 75 4.02 -3.24 -4.19
N PHE A 76 4.06 -3.00 -5.50
CA PHE A 76 5.28 -3.07 -6.30
C PHE A 76 5.63 -1.69 -6.85
N ILE A 77 6.91 -1.36 -6.78
CA ILE A 77 7.43 -0.25 -7.57
C ILE A 77 7.74 -0.79 -8.97
N VAL A 78 7.33 -0.05 -9.99
CA VAL A 78 7.53 -0.43 -11.40
C VAL A 78 8.19 0.73 -12.13
N GLU A 79 8.91 0.43 -13.21
CA GLU A 79 9.58 1.46 -14.00
C GLU A 79 8.61 2.19 -14.93
N ASP A 80 7.67 1.44 -15.52
CA ASP A 80 6.70 1.95 -16.51
C ASP A 80 5.31 1.47 -16.11
N VAL A 81 4.51 2.39 -15.58
CA VAL A 81 3.16 2.06 -15.08
C VAL A 81 2.25 1.60 -16.22
N ALA A 82 2.31 2.24 -17.38
CA ALA A 82 1.45 1.85 -18.51
C ALA A 82 1.77 0.41 -18.97
N ALA A 83 3.05 0.07 -19.07
CA ALA A 83 3.47 -1.28 -19.42
C ALA A 83 3.06 -2.29 -18.35
N ALA A 84 3.22 -1.94 -17.07
CA ALA A 84 2.82 -2.81 -15.95
C ALA A 84 1.31 -3.05 -15.95
N ARG A 85 0.50 -2.02 -16.19
CA ARG A 85 -0.96 -2.16 -16.29
C ARG A 85 -1.36 -3.12 -17.39
N GLY A 86 -0.75 -2.99 -18.56
CA GLY A 86 -1.00 -3.90 -19.68
C GLY A 86 -0.66 -5.34 -19.34
N ALA A 87 0.49 -5.58 -18.69
CA ALA A 87 0.91 -6.92 -18.29
C ALA A 87 -0.02 -7.52 -17.22
N ILE A 88 -0.43 -6.73 -16.25
CA ILE A 88 -1.36 -7.16 -15.20
C ILE A 88 -2.69 -7.59 -15.81
N GLU A 89 -3.26 -6.77 -16.68
CA GLU A 89 -4.56 -7.04 -17.31
C GLU A 89 -4.48 -8.26 -18.24
N ALA A 90 -3.40 -8.37 -19.01
CA ALA A 90 -3.18 -9.55 -19.87
C ALA A 90 -3.05 -10.83 -19.04
N ALA A 91 -2.54 -10.73 -17.82
CA ALA A 91 -2.39 -11.89 -16.93
C ALA A 91 -3.64 -12.21 -16.09
N GLY A 92 -4.71 -11.42 -16.24
CA GLY A 92 -5.98 -11.69 -15.55
C GLY A 92 -6.27 -10.80 -14.35
N GLY A 93 -5.43 -9.79 -14.09
CA GLY A 93 -5.68 -8.81 -13.03
C GLY A 93 -6.78 -7.83 -13.40
N THR A 94 -7.47 -7.31 -12.41
CA THR A 94 -8.60 -6.39 -12.59
C THR A 94 -8.33 -5.08 -11.85
N HIS A 95 -8.46 -3.95 -12.53
CA HIS A 95 -8.30 -2.63 -11.93
C HIS A 95 -9.38 -2.40 -10.87
N TRP A 96 -8.97 -1.90 -9.70
CA TRP A 96 -9.89 -1.58 -8.61
C TRP A 96 -10.09 -0.07 -8.50
N MET A 97 -9.03 0.69 -8.24
CA MET A 97 -9.10 2.15 -8.10
C MET A 97 -7.73 2.79 -8.25
N GLY A 98 -7.72 4.11 -8.38
CA GLY A 98 -6.49 4.89 -8.45
C GLY A 98 -5.96 5.01 -9.87
N GLU A 99 -5.32 6.15 -10.12
CA GLU A 99 -4.70 6.47 -11.40
C GLU A 99 -3.37 7.19 -11.14
N PRO A 100 -2.42 7.15 -12.09
CA PRO A 100 -1.18 7.90 -11.95
C PRO A 100 -1.46 9.40 -11.76
N ALA A 101 -0.75 10.02 -10.82
CA ALA A 101 -0.84 11.44 -10.60
C ALA A 101 0.02 12.18 -11.62
N ALA A 102 -0.48 13.29 -12.15
CA ALA A 102 0.31 14.17 -12.99
C ALA A 102 1.40 14.84 -12.16
N GLY A 103 2.56 15.14 -12.76
CA GLY A 103 3.61 15.91 -12.12
C GLY A 103 4.50 15.16 -11.14
N GLY A 104 4.45 13.83 -11.11
CA GLY A 104 5.37 13.01 -10.30
C GLY A 104 5.07 12.94 -8.81
N GLY A 105 3.88 13.37 -8.38
CA GLY A 105 3.45 13.25 -6.98
C GLY A 105 3.15 11.81 -6.59
N PHE A 106 2.88 11.60 -5.31
CA PHE A 106 2.52 10.27 -4.80
C PHE A 106 1.21 9.78 -5.43
N TYR A 107 1.20 8.53 -5.83
CA TYR A 107 -0.01 7.85 -6.28
C TYR A 107 0.14 6.35 -6.14
N GLU A 108 -0.99 5.67 -6.11
CA GLU A 108 -1.07 4.21 -6.17
C GLU A 108 -2.16 3.84 -7.16
N VAL A 109 -1.88 2.85 -8.01
CA VAL A 109 -2.90 2.24 -8.87
C VAL A 109 -3.18 0.86 -8.29
N LYS A 110 -4.43 0.61 -7.91
CA LYS A 110 -4.82 -0.61 -7.19
C LYS A 110 -5.48 -1.60 -8.13
N TYR A 111 -5.08 -2.85 -7.98
CA TYR A 111 -5.60 -3.98 -8.75
C TYR A 111 -5.98 -5.12 -7.81
N HIS A 112 -6.76 -6.06 -8.35
CA HIS A 112 -6.94 -7.37 -7.76
C HIS A 112 -6.30 -8.40 -8.68
N ASP A 113 -5.62 -9.39 -8.09
CA ASP A 113 -5.13 -10.53 -8.85
C ASP A 113 -6.30 -11.47 -9.19
N PRO A 114 -6.08 -12.56 -9.97
CA PRO A 114 -7.18 -13.46 -10.34
C PRO A 114 -7.94 -14.09 -9.15
N ASP A 115 -7.32 -14.15 -7.98
CA ASP A 115 -7.94 -14.73 -6.79
C ASP A 115 -8.57 -13.67 -5.87
N GLY A 116 -8.49 -12.39 -6.26
CA GLY A 116 -9.07 -11.28 -5.50
C GLY A 116 -8.13 -10.62 -4.50
N THR A 117 -6.85 -10.98 -4.47
CA THR A 117 -5.89 -10.33 -3.59
C THR A 117 -5.57 -8.94 -4.11
N ALA A 118 -5.67 -7.93 -3.25
CA ALA A 118 -5.40 -6.54 -3.61
C ALA A 118 -3.90 -6.25 -3.62
N PHE A 119 -3.46 -5.49 -4.61
CA PHE A 119 -2.09 -4.99 -4.66
C PHE A 119 -2.04 -3.64 -5.36
N ASP A 120 -0.97 -2.89 -5.08
CA ASP A 120 -0.74 -1.57 -5.65
C ASP A 120 0.46 -1.58 -6.57
N ILE A 121 0.45 -0.69 -7.57
CA ILE A 121 1.65 -0.37 -8.33
C ILE A 121 1.86 1.14 -8.32
N THR A 122 3.11 1.56 -8.37
CA THR A 122 3.51 2.96 -8.52
C THR A 122 4.90 3.03 -9.14
N ALA A 123 5.19 4.09 -9.87
CA ALA A 123 6.55 4.37 -10.34
C ALA A 123 7.30 5.28 -9.37
N ASN A 124 6.58 6.03 -8.53
CA ASN A 124 7.18 7.04 -7.66
C ASN A 124 7.63 6.52 -6.29
N GLY A 125 7.22 5.31 -5.92
CA GLY A 125 7.61 4.67 -4.68
C GLY A 125 6.80 5.11 -3.46
N TRP A 126 7.21 4.65 -2.30
CA TRP A 126 6.59 4.93 -1.01
C TRP A 126 7.63 5.47 -0.03
N ALA A 127 7.17 6.27 0.94
CA ALA A 127 8.05 6.84 1.96
C ALA A 127 8.88 5.75 2.65
N GLY A 128 10.20 5.96 2.71
CA GLY A 128 11.13 5.04 3.35
C GLY A 128 11.46 3.77 2.57
N ALA A 129 10.78 3.51 1.46
CA ALA A 129 11.05 2.32 0.65
C ALA A 129 12.20 2.55 -0.32
N ALA A 130 13.00 1.53 -0.54
CA ALA A 130 14.06 1.57 -1.54
C ALA A 130 13.45 1.61 -2.94
N LYS A 131 14.05 2.39 -3.84
CA LYS A 131 13.55 2.51 -5.22
C LYS A 131 14.27 1.59 -6.20
N ASP A 132 15.39 1.07 -5.81
CA ASP A 132 16.23 0.21 -6.68
C ASP A 132 16.20 -1.27 -6.30
#